data_ed68a12c2cd4481e4041f2976d020fd8
#
_entry.id   ed68a12c2cd4481e4041f2976d020fd8
#
_cell.length_a   1.000
_cell.length_b   1.000
_cell.length_c   1.000
_cell.angle_alpha   90.00
_cell.angle_beta   90.00
_cell.angle_gamma   90.00
#
_symmetry.space_group_name_H-M   'P 1'
#
loop_
_entity.id
_entity.type
_entity.pdbx_description
1 polymer ?
#
loop_
_entity_poly.entity_id
_entity_poly.type
_entity_poly.pdbx_seq_one_letter_code
_entity_poly.pdbx_strand_id
1 'polypeptide(L)'
;MILARQLNNFIKLNKRNFIASPLCFSYQRHFSSVIEQIRKEIEEKKSPYGNITPKIIELAGQELYKQPNHPLGIMRYKMEEFFTNDKYKKGFLHEKKKFPFVVGDSFSPVISVQQNFEDLLIPKDHVSRKRSDTYYISENYIMRPQATANERNMFEQKAEAFVIFADCFRRDEIDATHYPVFHQMEVVRAYTQDYFDTKNEDVKIQMVMKDLQETYESLVRNIFGEDVQYRWIPAYFPFTEPSLEMEIYFNGEWVEMFGCGILRKEIMKNFGRHEDDIAWASGGGLERFAMLLFGIPDIRLFWSKDSRFLNQFKAGQINKFQPFSKYPSCYKDISFWIQDMTTFEENDIYEIVREIGGDLIEQVECVDTYENKKTGKTSKCFRINYRSLERTLTNQEIDTLQFAIRDEIKNKLGYELR
;
A
#
# COMPACT_ATOMS: atom_id res chain seq x y z
N MET A 1 18.38 4.60 17.47
CA MET A 1 18.61 3.95 18.79
C MET A 1 17.96 4.69 19.96
N ILE A 2 17.98 6.02 20.02
CA ILE A 2 17.36 6.81 21.11
C ILE A 2 15.84 6.76 21.08
N LEU A 3 15.19 6.88 19.91
CA LEU A 3 13.72 6.83 19.76
C LEU A 3 13.14 5.44 20.09
N ALA A 4 13.79 4.36 19.66
CA ALA A 4 13.33 2.99 19.99
C ALA A 4 13.41 2.68 21.51
N ARG A 5 14.41 3.23 22.20
CA ARG A 5 14.49 3.17 23.66
C ARG A 5 13.42 4.01 24.36
N GLN A 6 13.06 5.16 23.80
CA GLN A 6 11.99 6.01 24.34
C GLN A 6 10.61 5.37 24.16
N LEU A 7 10.35 4.70 23.02
CA LEU A 7 9.09 3.98 22.77
C LEU A 7 8.92 2.77 23.69
N ASN A 8 9.98 2.00 23.93
CA ASN A 8 9.95 0.87 24.87
C ASN A 8 9.73 1.31 26.32
N ASN A 9 10.23 2.48 26.72
CA ASN A 9 9.92 3.07 28.02
C ASN A 9 8.49 3.60 28.10
N PHE A 10 7.92 4.09 26.99
CA PHE A 10 6.53 4.52 26.91
C PHE A 10 5.54 3.37 27.09
N ILE A 11 5.80 2.21 26.47
CA ILE A 11 4.98 0.99 26.62
C ILE A 11 5.05 0.42 28.04
N LYS A 12 6.18 0.53 28.72
CA LYS A 12 6.35 0.09 30.12
C LYS A 12 5.73 1.03 31.16
N LEU A 13 5.61 2.34 30.86
CA LEU A 13 5.09 3.34 31.78
C LEU A 13 3.57 3.50 31.76
N ASN A 14 2.88 3.11 30.69
CA ASN A 14 1.44 3.35 30.50
C ASN A 14 0.50 2.30 31.10
N LYS A 15 0.92 1.58 32.13
CA LYS A 15 -0.03 0.79 32.96
C LYS A 15 -0.80 1.62 34.00
N ARG A 16 -0.61 2.93 34.08
CA ARG A 16 -1.35 3.83 35.02
C ARG A 16 -1.58 5.22 34.41
N ASN A 17 -2.87 5.58 34.25
CA ASN A 17 -3.45 6.92 34.13
C ASN A 17 -3.13 7.74 32.86
N PHE A 18 -4.10 7.80 31.92
CA PHE A 18 -4.19 8.76 30.83
C PHE A 18 -4.57 10.16 31.37
N ILE A 19 -3.56 10.98 31.61
CA ILE A 19 -3.68 12.44 31.59
C ILE A 19 -2.82 12.89 30.42
N ALA A 20 -3.34 13.79 29.54
CA ALA A 20 -2.64 14.29 28.36
C ALA A 20 -1.20 14.68 28.69
N SER A 21 -0.24 13.86 28.27
CA SER A 21 1.16 14.03 28.66
C SER A 21 1.91 14.91 27.66
N PRO A 22 2.99 15.59 28.06
CA PRO A 22 3.85 16.38 27.17
C PRO A 22 4.38 15.60 25.95
N LEU A 23 4.42 14.25 26.03
CA LEU A 23 4.81 13.35 24.94
C LEU A 23 3.78 13.33 23.78
N CYS A 24 2.49 13.50 24.07
CA CYS A 24 1.45 13.61 23.03
C CYS A 24 1.64 14.90 22.23
N PHE A 25 1.99 15.99 22.87
CA PHE A 25 2.30 17.27 22.23
C PHE A 25 3.60 17.23 21.40
N SER A 26 4.62 16.48 21.82
CA SER A 26 5.85 16.32 21.05
C SER A 26 5.65 15.48 19.81
N TYR A 27 4.85 14.42 19.88
CA TYR A 27 4.46 13.57 18.76
C TYR A 27 3.64 14.35 17.73
N GLN A 28 2.63 15.12 18.17
CA GLN A 28 1.83 15.96 17.27
C GLN A 28 2.66 17.05 16.58
N ARG A 29 3.62 17.68 17.27
CA ARG A 29 4.53 18.67 16.65
C ARG A 29 5.47 18.04 15.64
N HIS A 30 6.01 16.86 15.92
CA HIS A 30 6.89 16.15 14.99
C HIS A 30 6.10 15.72 13.73
N PHE A 31 4.90 15.20 13.91
CA PHE A 31 4.00 14.80 12.83
C PHE A 31 3.61 15.98 11.93
N SER A 32 3.22 17.14 12.49
CA SER A 32 2.93 18.36 11.74
C SER A 32 4.13 18.80 10.90
N SER A 33 5.35 18.70 11.43
CA SER A 33 6.57 19.12 10.71
C SER A 33 6.90 18.20 9.53
N VAL A 34 6.64 16.88 9.64
CA VAL A 34 6.84 15.91 8.55
C VAL A 34 5.87 16.18 7.41
N ILE A 35 4.58 16.35 7.71
CA ILE A 35 3.57 16.68 6.69
C ILE A 35 3.91 17.99 5.96
N GLU A 36 4.32 19.01 6.70
CA GLU A 36 4.69 20.31 6.12
C GLU A 36 5.92 20.19 5.22
N GLN A 37 6.89 19.38 5.62
CA GLN A 37 8.08 19.09 4.81
C GLN A 37 7.73 18.36 3.51
N ILE A 38 6.85 17.36 3.56
CA ILE A 38 6.37 16.62 2.37
C ILE A 38 5.64 17.57 1.41
N ARG A 39 4.73 18.41 1.92
CA ARG A 39 4.00 19.39 1.11
C ARG A 39 4.94 20.37 0.42
N LYS A 40 5.94 20.85 1.14
CA LYS A 40 6.98 21.73 0.58
C LYS A 40 7.77 21.02 -0.52
N GLU A 41 8.17 19.77 -0.30
CA GLU A 41 8.89 18.97 -1.29
C GLU A 41 8.06 18.77 -2.56
N ILE A 42 6.76 18.51 -2.44
CA ILE A 42 5.84 18.41 -3.58
C ILE A 42 5.78 19.72 -4.35
N GLU A 43 5.57 20.85 -3.66
CA GLU A 43 5.50 22.17 -4.32
C GLU A 43 6.82 22.56 -5.02
N GLU A 44 7.97 22.25 -4.42
CA GLU A 44 9.28 22.51 -5.03
C GLU A 44 9.55 21.70 -6.29
N LYS A 45 8.98 20.50 -6.40
CA LYS A 45 9.18 19.56 -7.52
C LYS A 45 8.06 19.56 -8.56
N LYS A 46 6.98 20.29 -8.33
CA LYS A 46 5.78 20.33 -9.16
C LYS A 46 6.03 20.92 -10.53
N SER A 47 5.43 20.33 -11.56
CA SER A 47 5.42 20.86 -12.93
C SER A 47 4.03 20.72 -13.56
N PRO A 48 3.77 21.35 -14.72
CA PRO A 48 2.51 21.18 -15.47
C PRO A 48 2.25 19.72 -15.92
N TYR A 49 3.28 18.87 -15.94
CA TYR A 49 3.14 17.45 -16.23
C TYR A 49 2.46 16.68 -15.09
N GLY A 50 2.55 17.20 -13.86
CA GLY A 50 1.99 16.54 -12.67
C GLY A 50 0.48 16.31 -12.76
N ASN A 51 0.01 15.28 -12.04
CA ASN A 51 -1.41 14.92 -11.91
C ASN A 51 -1.83 14.69 -10.46
N ILE A 52 -0.98 15.13 -9.51
CA ILE A 52 -1.29 15.01 -8.08
C ILE A 52 -2.45 15.94 -7.71
N THR A 53 -3.39 15.43 -6.91
CA THR A 53 -4.59 16.16 -6.48
C THR A 53 -4.44 16.71 -5.06
N PRO A 54 -5.22 17.74 -4.67
CA PRO A 54 -5.24 18.25 -3.30
C PRO A 54 -5.56 17.17 -2.26
N LYS A 55 -6.42 16.21 -2.59
CA LYS A 55 -6.76 15.09 -1.70
C LYS A 55 -5.55 14.21 -1.41
N ILE A 56 -4.73 13.90 -2.40
CA ILE A 56 -3.50 13.10 -2.22
C ILE A 56 -2.49 13.86 -1.36
N ILE A 57 -2.35 15.17 -1.55
CA ILE A 57 -1.49 16.00 -0.70
C ILE A 57 -1.98 16.03 0.75
N GLU A 58 -3.29 16.02 0.98
CA GLU A 58 -3.88 15.95 2.33
C GLU A 58 -3.58 14.61 3.02
N LEU A 59 -3.64 13.51 2.28
CA LEU A 59 -3.41 12.16 2.79
C LEU A 59 -1.92 11.83 3.01
N ALA A 60 -1.02 12.49 2.27
CA ALA A 60 0.40 12.22 2.34
C ALA A 60 0.97 12.51 3.74
N GLY A 61 1.77 11.58 4.26
CA GLY A 61 2.44 11.70 5.55
C GLY A 61 1.54 11.47 6.77
N GLN A 62 0.33 10.95 6.60
CA GLN A 62 -0.52 10.55 7.73
C GLN A 62 0.04 9.35 8.50
N GLU A 63 0.86 8.52 7.84
CA GLU A 63 1.63 7.41 8.43
C GLU A 63 0.81 6.58 9.45
N LEU A 64 -0.42 6.18 9.09
CA LEU A 64 -1.36 5.49 9.98
C LEU A 64 -0.74 4.24 10.63
N TYR A 65 0.19 3.60 9.93
CA TYR A 65 0.95 2.45 10.43
C TYR A 65 1.90 2.77 11.60
N LYS A 66 2.16 4.05 11.90
CA LYS A 66 2.94 4.47 13.06
C LYS A 66 2.09 4.73 14.30
N GLN A 67 0.77 4.76 14.17
CA GLN A 67 -0.16 5.03 15.27
C GLN A 67 -0.44 3.76 16.08
N PRO A 68 -0.02 3.65 17.36
CA PRO A 68 -0.03 2.38 18.10
C PRO A 68 -1.43 1.80 18.34
N ASN A 69 -2.46 2.64 18.44
CA ASN A 69 -3.86 2.23 18.66
C ASN A 69 -4.66 2.12 17.35
N HIS A 70 -4.02 2.34 16.21
CA HIS A 70 -4.65 2.18 14.90
C HIS A 70 -4.48 0.73 14.41
N PRO A 71 -5.47 0.12 13.72
CA PRO A 71 -5.33 -1.25 13.21
C PRO A 71 -4.06 -1.49 12.41
N LEU A 72 -3.70 -0.56 11.52
CA LEU A 72 -2.47 -0.64 10.72
C LEU A 72 -1.21 -0.55 11.58
N GLY A 73 -1.22 0.29 12.62
CA GLY A 73 -0.12 0.36 13.59
C GLY A 73 0.04 -0.93 14.39
N ILE A 74 -1.07 -1.54 14.81
CA ILE A 74 -1.06 -2.83 15.51
C ILE A 74 -0.47 -3.92 14.60
N MET A 75 -0.89 -3.96 13.33
CA MET A 75 -0.35 -4.92 12.34
C MET A 75 1.14 -4.68 12.09
N ARG A 76 1.55 -3.44 11.84
CA ARG A 76 2.96 -3.06 11.67
C ARG A 76 3.82 -3.53 12.83
N TYR A 77 3.42 -3.26 14.07
CA TYR A 77 4.20 -3.67 15.24
C TYR A 77 4.26 -5.19 15.41
N LYS A 78 3.19 -5.92 15.07
CA LYS A 78 3.19 -7.39 15.08
C LYS A 78 4.16 -7.98 14.05
N MET A 79 4.19 -7.42 12.85
CA MET A 79 5.12 -7.82 11.80
C MET A 79 6.57 -7.45 12.14
N GLU A 80 6.80 -6.24 12.64
CA GLU A 80 8.12 -5.81 13.12
C GLU A 80 8.63 -6.73 14.24
N GLU A 81 7.80 -7.07 15.21
CA GLU A 81 8.15 -8.01 16.29
C GLU A 81 8.56 -9.38 15.70
N PHE A 82 7.82 -9.87 14.71
CA PHE A 82 8.17 -11.14 14.06
C PHE A 82 9.59 -11.09 13.46
N PHE A 83 9.91 -10.07 12.66
CA PHE A 83 11.21 -10.00 11.99
C PHE A 83 12.36 -9.63 12.92
N THR A 84 12.14 -8.81 13.93
CA THR A 84 13.21 -8.32 14.82
C THR A 84 13.45 -9.20 16.05
N ASN A 85 12.52 -10.11 16.40
CA ASN A 85 12.65 -10.96 17.58
C ASN A 85 13.07 -12.38 17.18
N ASP A 86 14.19 -12.85 17.73
CA ASP A 86 14.80 -14.16 17.44
C ASP A 86 13.98 -15.37 17.89
N LYS A 87 12.91 -15.18 18.67
CA LYS A 87 12.03 -16.28 19.08
C LYS A 87 11.22 -16.88 17.92
N TYR A 88 11.04 -16.14 16.83
CA TYR A 88 10.28 -16.58 15.67
C TYR A 88 11.19 -17.22 14.63
N LYS A 89 10.68 -18.26 13.94
CA LYS A 89 11.39 -18.90 12.84
C LYS A 89 11.39 -17.95 11.61
N LYS A 90 12.57 -17.77 11.02
CA LYS A 90 12.80 -16.92 9.84
C LYS A 90 13.56 -17.66 8.74
N GLY A 91 13.18 -18.91 8.50
CA GLY A 91 13.84 -19.75 7.52
C GLY A 91 15.16 -20.36 8.02
N PHE A 92 15.61 -21.41 7.32
CA PHE A 92 16.75 -22.21 7.76
C PHE A 92 18.10 -21.54 7.58
N LEU A 93 18.27 -20.65 6.61
CA LEU A 93 19.50 -19.90 6.42
C LEU A 93 19.71 -18.85 7.54
N HIS A 94 18.61 -18.31 8.08
CA HIS A 94 18.68 -17.44 9.24
C HIS A 94 19.17 -18.20 10.48
N GLU A 95 18.78 -19.45 10.63
CA GLU A 95 19.25 -20.31 11.72
C GLU A 95 20.74 -20.61 11.61
N LYS A 96 21.27 -20.76 10.36
CA LYS A 96 22.69 -20.99 10.10
C LYS A 96 23.56 -19.79 10.51
N LYS A 97 23.12 -18.58 10.20
CA LYS A 97 23.82 -17.33 10.54
C LYS A 97 22.80 -16.24 10.83
N LYS A 98 22.69 -15.82 12.09
CA LYS A 98 21.73 -14.80 12.51
C LYS A 98 22.20 -13.40 12.12
N PHE A 99 21.34 -12.69 11.40
CA PHE A 99 21.46 -11.26 11.14
C PHE A 99 20.21 -10.54 11.63
N PRO A 100 20.35 -9.45 12.39
CA PRO A 100 19.21 -8.68 12.84
C PRO A 100 18.55 -7.99 11.64
N PHE A 101 17.22 -8.08 11.54
CA PHE A 101 16.47 -7.24 10.62
C PHE A 101 16.45 -5.79 11.11
N VAL A 102 16.79 -4.88 10.22
CA VAL A 102 16.74 -3.42 10.46
C VAL A 102 15.41 -2.89 9.95
N VAL A 103 14.78 -2.00 10.72
CA VAL A 103 13.50 -1.39 10.32
C VAL A 103 13.76 -0.04 9.68
N GLY A 104 13.23 0.15 8.46
CA GLY A 104 13.20 1.39 7.71
C GLY A 104 11.76 1.91 7.60
N ASP A 105 11.46 3.08 8.16
CA ASP A 105 10.11 3.65 8.15
C ASP A 105 10.10 5.19 8.06
N SER A 106 11.21 5.78 7.63
CA SER A 106 11.40 7.24 7.62
C SER A 106 11.88 7.73 6.26
N PHE A 107 11.17 7.32 5.20
CA PHE A 107 11.46 7.70 3.83
C PHE A 107 10.45 8.71 3.33
N SER A 108 10.92 9.73 2.57
CA SER A 108 10.01 10.61 1.85
C SER A 108 9.10 9.81 0.92
N PRO A 109 7.79 10.09 0.87
CA PRO A 109 6.90 9.50 -0.13
C PRO A 109 7.13 10.06 -1.54
N VAL A 110 7.92 11.11 -1.68
CA VAL A 110 8.33 11.71 -2.95
C VAL A 110 9.61 11.05 -3.42
N ILE A 111 9.54 10.31 -4.53
CA ILE A 111 10.67 9.57 -5.08
C ILE A 111 10.91 9.93 -6.56
N SER A 112 12.09 9.65 -7.08
CA SER A 112 12.36 9.86 -8.49
C SER A 112 11.75 8.76 -9.37
N VAL A 113 11.42 9.13 -10.61
CA VAL A 113 11.03 8.20 -11.68
C VAL A 113 12.11 7.14 -11.88
N GLN A 114 13.39 7.55 -11.84
CA GLN A 114 14.54 6.65 -11.90
C GLN A 114 14.49 5.58 -10.81
N GLN A 115 14.31 5.99 -9.55
CA GLN A 115 14.30 5.10 -8.37
C GLN A 115 13.19 4.06 -8.44
N ASN A 116 11.99 4.46 -8.91
CA ASN A 116 10.85 3.53 -8.94
C ASN A 116 10.82 2.64 -10.18
N PHE A 117 11.25 3.14 -11.33
CA PHE A 117 11.03 2.43 -12.58
C PHE A 117 12.31 1.86 -13.18
N GLU A 118 13.36 2.68 -13.37
CA GLU A 118 14.59 2.23 -14.01
C GLU A 118 15.40 1.31 -13.10
N ASP A 119 15.59 1.71 -11.85
CA ASP A 119 16.37 0.93 -10.88
C ASP A 119 15.71 -0.42 -10.57
N LEU A 120 14.38 -0.52 -10.72
CA LEU A 120 13.59 -1.74 -10.54
C LEU A 120 13.29 -2.49 -11.86
N LEU A 121 13.92 -2.11 -12.96
CA LEU A 121 13.78 -2.74 -14.29
C LEU A 121 12.33 -2.79 -14.80
N ILE A 122 11.47 -1.88 -14.37
CA ILE A 122 10.09 -1.80 -14.86
C ILE A 122 10.11 -1.34 -16.33
N PRO A 123 9.55 -2.13 -17.27
CA PRO A 123 9.57 -1.82 -18.70
C PRO A 123 8.97 -0.44 -19.01
N LYS A 124 9.44 0.21 -20.08
CA LYS A 124 8.98 1.56 -20.45
C LYS A 124 7.50 1.62 -20.83
N ASP A 125 6.97 0.53 -21.36
CA ASP A 125 5.58 0.34 -21.77
C ASP A 125 4.70 -0.27 -20.66
N HIS A 126 5.25 -0.51 -19.48
CA HIS A 126 4.50 -1.08 -18.36
C HIS A 126 3.38 -0.13 -17.91
N VAL A 127 2.19 -0.70 -17.64
CA VAL A 127 0.98 0.04 -17.27
C VAL A 127 1.20 1.00 -16.09
N SER A 128 1.95 0.56 -15.07
CA SER A 128 2.24 1.38 -13.89
C SER A 128 3.02 2.67 -14.17
N ARG A 129 3.60 2.84 -15.37
CA ARG A 129 4.22 4.10 -15.78
C ARG A 129 3.24 5.11 -16.35
N LYS A 130 2.03 4.69 -16.64
CA LYS A 130 1.01 5.60 -17.17
C LYS A 130 0.60 6.62 -16.10
N ARG A 131 0.25 7.82 -16.55
CA ARG A 131 -0.33 8.86 -15.68
C ARG A 131 -1.72 8.48 -15.16
N SER A 132 -2.39 7.50 -15.79
CA SER A 132 -3.62 6.89 -15.29
C SER A 132 -3.41 6.07 -14.01
N ASP A 133 -2.20 5.55 -13.77
CA ASP A 133 -1.92 4.61 -12.68
C ASP A 133 -1.03 5.21 -11.58
N THR A 134 -0.17 6.17 -11.92
CA THR A 134 0.80 6.78 -11.02
C THR A 134 0.54 8.27 -10.81
N TYR A 135 0.68 8.73 -9.57
CA TYR A 135 0.67 10.15 -9.22
C TYR A 135 2.02 10.79 -9.51
N TYR A 136 2.12 11.50 -10.62
CA TYR A 136 3.28 12.29 -11.01
C TYR A 136 3.24 13.67 -10.36
N ILE A 137 4.36 14.10 -9.79
CA ILE A 137 4.59 15.47 -9.33
C ILE A 137 5.18 16.29 -10.47
N SER A 138 6.09 15.66 -11.23
CA SER A 138 6.70 16.17 -12.45
C SER A 138 7.16 15.02 -13.33
N GLU A 139 7.81 15.32 -14.46
CA GLU A 139 8.40 14.31 -15.33
C GLU A 139 9.43 13.41 -14.62
N ASN A 140 10.08 13.93 -13.56
CA ASN A 140 11.17 13.25 -12.85
C ASN A 140 10.79 12.76 -11.46
N TYR A 141 9.66 13.18 -10.91
CA TYR A 141 9.24 12.84 -9.55
C TYR A 141 7.80 12.36 -9.46
N ILE A 142 7.58 11.34 -8.62
CA ILE A 142 6.28 10.72 -8.39
C ILE A 142 6.03 10.56 -6.88
N MET A 143 4.76 10.38 -6.51
CA MET A 143 4.45 9.77 -5.22
C MET A 143 4.77 8.27 -5.31
N ARG A 144 5.42 7.72 -4.29
CA ARG A 144 5.88 6.31 -4.23
C ARG A 144 4.73 5.32 -4.44
N PRO A 145 4.69 4.53 -5.53
CA PRO A 145 3.62 3.55 -5.75
C PRO A 145 3.87 2.19 -5.10
N GLN A 146 5.09 1.93 -4.60
CA GLN A 146 5.49 0.68 -3.95
C GLN A 146 6.69 0.89 -3.02
N ALA A 147 6.70 0.16 -1.90
CA ALA A 147 7.77 0.25 -0.90
C ALA A 147 9.12 -0.30 -1.40
N THR A 148 9.11 -1.20 -2.39
CA THR A 148 10.27 -1.77 -3.09
C THR A 148 11.24 -0.68 -3.59
N ALA A 149 10.72 0.49 -3.97
CA ALA A 149 11.53 1.64 -4.39
C ALA A 149 12.53 2.11 -3.30
N ASN A 150 12.31 1.77 -2.03
CA ASN A 150 13.18 2.15 -0.92
C ASN A 150 14.20 1.06 -0.51
N GLU A 151 14.21 -0.10 -1.17
CA GLU A 151 15.21 -1.14 -0.92
C GLU A 151 16.64 -0.61 -1.12
N ARG A 152 16.83 0.18 -2.19
CA ARG A 152 18.11 0.85 -2.47
C ARG A 152 18.60 1.65 -1.27
N ASN A 153 17.74 2.42 -0.61
CA ASN A 153 18.12 3.24 0.54
C ASN A 153 18.62 2.39 1.71
N MET A 154 18.06 1.20 1.90
CA MET A 154 18.49 0.28 2.95
C MET A 154 19.82 -0.38 2.61
N PHE A 155 20.04 -0.79 1.35
CA PHE A 155 21.33 -1.34 0.90
C PHE A 155 22.46 -0.30 0.95
N GLU A 156 22.19 0.96 0.64
CA GLU A 156 23.14 2.07 0.81
C GLU A 156 23.57 2.24 2.28
N GLN A 157 22.67 1.95 3.24
CA GLN A 157 22.97 1.91 4.67
C GLN A 157 23.67 0.62 5.12
N LYS A 158 24.06 -0.27 4.16
CA LYS A 158 24.72 -1.55 4.41
C LYS A 158 23.87 -2.56 5.20
N ALA A 159 22.54 -2.42 5.16
CA ALA A 159 21.65 -3.41 5.73
C ALA A 159 21.61 -4.66 4.82
N GLU A 160 21.76 -5.85 5.42
CA GLU A 160 21.67 -7.14 4.71
C GLU A 160 20.29 -7.78 4.90
N ALA A 161 19.61 -7.48 6.00
CA ALA A 161 18.26 -7.90 6.27
C ALA A 161 17.44 -6.69 6.81
N PHE A 162 16.29 -6.40 6.20
CA PHE A 162 15.52 -5.24 6.59
C PHE A 162 14.03 -5.40 6.31
N VAL A 163 13.25 -4.63 7.06
CA VAL A 163 11.79 -4.48 6.87
C VAL A 163 11.50 -3.01 6.67
N ILE A 164 10.88 -2.67 5.56
CA ILE A 164 10.42 -1.32 5.24
C ILE A 164 8.91 -1.24 5.51
N PHE A 165 8.48 -0.15 6.16
CA PHE A 165 7.07 0.22 6.23
C PHE A 165 6.91 1.60 5.60
N ALA A 166 5.98 1.71 4.66
CA ALA A 166 5.84 2.93 3.88
C ALA A 166 4.42 3.13 3.35
N ASP A 167 4.01 4.40 3.26
CA ASP A 167 2.83 4.80 2.50
C ASP A 167 3.10 4.68 0.99
N CYS A 168 2.13 4.13 0.27
CA CYS A 168 2.15 3.96 -1.17
C CYS A 168 0.95 4.65 -1.80
N PHE A 169 1.12 5.11 -3.04
CA PHE A 169 0.15 5.96 -3.72
C PHE A 169 -0.09 5.42 -5.13
N ARG A 170 -1.32 5.03 -5.43
CA ARG A 170 -1.72 4.56 -6.76
C ARG A 170 -3.04 5.20 -7.17
N ARG A 171 -3.17 5.53 -8.44
CA ARG A 171 -4.45 5.81 -9.03
C ARG A 171 -5.08 4.46 -9.34
N ASP A 172 -6.11 4.11 -8.60
CA ASP A 172 -6.72 2.80 -8.60
C ASP A 172 -8.23 2.91 -8.69
N GLU A 173 -8.92 1.81 -8.93
CA GLU A 173 -10.38 1.73 -8.86
C GLU A 173 -10.90 2.14 -7.47
N ILE A 174 -12.22 2.29 -7.37
CA ILE A 174 -12.90 2.67 -6.13
C ILE A 174 -13.82 1.52 -5.71
N ASP A 175 -13.40 0.79 -4.68
CA ASP A 175 -14.19 -0.26 -4.05
C ASP A 175 -13.86 -0.40 -2.55
N ALA A 176 -14.36 -1.48 -1.93
CA ALA A 176 -14.14 -1.73 -0.51
C ALA A 176 -12.68 -2.07 -0.15
N THR A 177 -11.83 -2.42 -1.11
CA THR A 177 -10.47 -2.94 -0.91
C THR A 177 -9.37 -2.06 -1.49
N HIS A 178 -9.73 -1.09 -2.35
CA HIS A 178 -8.80 -0.16 -3.00
C HIS A 178 -8.98 1.28 -2.49
N TYR A 179 -7.85 1.90 -2.18
CA TYR A 179 -7.79 3.30 -1.75
C TYR A 179 -6.51 3.94 -2.30
N PRO A 180 -6.54 5.21 -2.72
CA PRO A 180 -5.41 5.83 -3.44
C PRO A 180 -4.13 5.94 -2.60
N VAL A 181 -4.25 5.84 -1.28
CA VAL A 181 -3.12 5.80 -0.35
C VAL A 181 -3.28 4.58 0.55
N PHE A 182 -2.29 3.72 0.56
CA PHE A 182 -2.26 2.49 1.35
C PHE A 182 -0.85 2.28 1.91
N HIS A 183 -0.66 1.25 2.74
CA HIS A 183 0.59 1.04 3.43
C HIS A 183 1.15 -0.34 3.10
N GLN A 184 2.43 -0.39 2.73
CA GLN A 184 3.12 -1.63 2.44
C GLN A 184 4.18 -1.95 3.49
N MET A 185 4.32 -3.24 3.74
CA MET A 185 5.53 -3.84 4.28
C MET A 185 6.33 -4.42 3.13
N GLU A 186 7.62 -4.09 3.06
CA GLU A 186 8.59 -4.70 2.17
C GLU A 186 9.68 -5.34 3.02
N VAL A 187 10.05 -6.57 2.72
CA VAL A 187 11.07 -7.30 3.47
C VAL A 187 12.10 -7.84 2.51
N VAL A 188 13.36 -7.61 2.81
CA VAL A 188 14.47 -8.11 2.01
C VAL A 188 15.48 -8.78 2.90
N ARG A 189 16.07 -9.85 2.40
CA ARG A 189 17.24 -10.48 2.99
C ARG A 189 18.24 -10.86 1.93
N ALA A 190 19.45 -10.32 2.05
CA ALA A 190 20.58 -10.61 1.20
C ALA A 190 21.52 -11.62 1.87
N TYR A 191 22.07 -12.49 1.07
CA TYR A 191 23.03 -13.55 1.45
C TYR A 191 24.31 -13.38 0.66
N THR A 192 25.41 -13.26 1.37
CA THR A 192 26.77 -13.26 0.81
C THR A 192 27.25 -14.71 0.59
N GLN A 193 28.35 -14.91 -0.14
CA GLN A 193 28.87 -16.24 -0.49
C GLN A 193 29.14 -17.14 0.74
N ASP A 194 29.46 -16.57 1.89
CA ASP A 194 29.75 -17.32 3.11
C ASP A 194 28.57 -18.00 3.80
N TYR A 195 27.34 -17.74 3.31
CA TYR A 195 26.17 -18.52 3.70
C TYR A 195 26.09 -19.90 3.02
N PHE A 196 26.82 -20.08 1.91
CA PHE A 196 26.67 -21.23 1.04
C PHE A 196 27.94 -22.10 1.02
N ASP A 197 27.76 -23.40 1.14
CA ASP A 197 28.83 -24.39 0.98
C ASP A 197 29.06 -24.79 -0.49
N THR A 198 28.38 -24.12 -1.42
CA THR A 198 28.41 -24.35 -2.87
C THR A 198 28.61 -23.04 -3.63
N LYS A 199 29.20 -23.18 -4.83
CA LYS A 199 29.29 -22.11 -5.83
C LYS A 199 28.24 -22.24 -6.93
N ASN A 200 27.44 -23.35 -6.93
CA ASN A 200 26.40 -23.55 -7.91
C ASN A 200 25.26 -22.58 -7.64
N GLU A 201 24.98 -21.72 -8.59
CA GLU A 201 24.00 -20.63 -8.46
C GLU A 201 22.56 -21.15 -8.34
N ASP A 202 22.17 -22.16 -9.14
CA ASP A 202 20.83 -22.75 -9.09
C ASP A 202 20.55 -23.35 -7.70
N VAL A 203 21.56 -23.99 -7.10
CA VAL A 203 21.47 -24.53 -5.74
C VAL A 203 21.29 -23.41 -4.71
N LYS A 204 22.06 -22.31 -4.84
CA LYS A 204 21.90 -21.16 -3.95
C LYS A 204 20.51 -20.54 -4.07
N ILE A 205 20.00 -20.34 -5.31
CA ILE A 205 18.66 -19.82 -5.55
C ILE A 205 17.60 -20.71 -4.89
N GLN A 206 17.68 -22.03 -5.05
CA GLN A 206 16.77 -22.97 -4.39
C GLN A 206 16.83 -22.87 -2.85
N MET A 207 18.02 -22.72 -2.28
CA MET A 207 18.19 -22.54 -0.84
C MET A 207 17.55 -21.23 -0.36
N VAL A 208 17.77 -20.15 -1.08
CA VAL A 208 17.23 -18.82 -0.73
C VAL A 208 15.71 -18.78 -0.90
N MET A 209 15.17 -19.41 -1.96
CA MET A 209 13.72 -19.56 -2.14
C MET A 209 13.08 -20.37 -1.00
N LYS A 210 13.72 -21.46 -0.59
CA LYS A 210 13.23 -22.25 0.54
C LYS A 210 13.23 -21.43 1.84
N ASP A 211 14.27 -20.64 2.08
CA ASP A 211 14.36 -19.78 3.26
C ASP A 211 13.26 -18.72 3.27
N LEU A 212 12.97 -18.10 2.11
CA LEU A 212 11.85 -17.19 1.92
C LEU A 212 10.53 -17.88 2.28
N GLN A 213 10.27 -19.04 1.67
CA GLN A 213 9.02 -19.78 1.88
C GLN A 213 8.82 -20.15 3.35
N GLU A 214 9.81 -20.74 3.99
CA GLU A 214 9.74 -21.10 5.42
C GLU A 214 9.53 -19.87 6.32
N THR A 215 10.14 -18.73 5.98
CA THR A 215 9.96 -17.46 6.72
C THR A 215 8.50 -17.01 6.67
N TYR A 216 7.90 -16.99 5.46
CA TYR A 216 6.53 -16.51 5.28
C TYR A 216 5.47 -17.49 5.75
N GLU A 217 5.71 -18.79 5.63
CA GLU A 217 4.88 -19.82 6.26
C GLU A 217 4.82 -19.66 7.78
N SER A 218 5.97 -19.37 8.40
CA SER A 218 6.03 -19.08 9.84
C SER A 218 5.33 -17.76 10.18
N LEU A 219 5.45 -16.73 9.33
CA LEU A 219 4.79 -15.44 9.54
C LEU A 219 3.26 -15.58 9.51
N VAL A 220 2.71 -16.26 8.48
CA VAL A 220 1.24 -16.41 8.38
C VAL A 220 0.68 -17.27 9.50
N ARG A 221 1.38 -18.32 9.94
CA ARG A 221 0.99 -19.07 11.13
C ARG A 221 1.03 -18.23 12.39
N ASN A 222 2.02 -17.39 12.55
CA ASN A 222 2.10 -16.46 13.69
C ASN A 222 0.96 -15.45 13.72
N ILE A 223 0.47 -15.01 12.55
CA ILE A 223 -0.57 -13.99 12.44
C ILE A 223 -1.97 -14.60 12.50
N PHE A 224 -2.23 -15.68 11.76
CA PHE A 224 -3.56 -16.26 11.55
C PHE A 224 -3.79 -17.56 12.33
N GLY A 225 -2.77 -18.13 12.96
CA GLY A 225 -2.82 -19.38 13.71
C GLY A 225 -2.17 -20.55 12.96
N GLU A 226 -1.85 -21.62 13.70
CA GLU A 226 -1.11 -22.79 13.16
C GLU A 226 -1.86 -23.52 12.06
N ASP A 227 -3.19 -23.51 12.10
CA ASP A 227 -4.07 -24.23 11.16
C ASP A 227 -4.36 -23.44 9.87
N VAL A 228 -3.74 -22.28 9.66
CA VAL A 228 -3.95 -21.47 8.45
C VAL A 228 -3.54 -22.25 7.21
N GLN A 229 -4.46 -22.37 6.24
CA GLN A 229 -4.15 -22.97 4.94
C GLN A 229 -3.54 -21.89 4.04
N TYR A 230 -2.47 -22.25 3.36
CA TYR A 230 -1.78 -21.36 2.41
C TYR A 230 -1.35 -22.15 1.17
N ARG A 231 -1.06 -21.42 0.09
CA ARG A 231 -0.47 -21.97 -1.13
C ARG A 231 0.48 -20.97 -1.77
N TRP A 232 1.40 -21.49 -2.55
CA TRP A 232 2.34 -20.73 -3.35
C TRP A 232 1.93 -20.82 -4.82
N ILE A 233 1.86 -19.65 -5.50
CA ILE A 233 1.48 -19.55 -6.90
C ILE A 233 2.63 -18.89 -7.66
N PRO A 234 3.04 -19.44 -8.83
CA PRO A 234 4.00 -18.76 -9.71
C PRO A 234 3.45 -17.41 -10.15
N ALA A 235 4.29 -16.39 -10.07
CA ALA A 235 3.97 -15.02 -10.43
C ALA A 235 5.06 -14.40 -11.31
N TYR A 236 4.84 -13.19 -11.75
CA TYR A 236 5.83 -12.41 -12.50
C TYR A 236 5.91 -10.98 -11.95
N PHE A 237 7.11 -10.60 -11.52
CA PHE A 237 7.43 -9.21 -11.20
C PHE A 237 8.70 -8.80 -11.96
N PRO A 238 8.79 -7.55 -12.49
CA PRO A 238 9.96 -7.12 -13.26
C PRO A 238 11.29 -7.23 -12.50
N PHE A 239 11.25 -7.12 -11.19
CA PHE A 239 12.43 -7.02 -10.31
C PHE A 239 12.83 -8.35 -9.66
N THR A 240 12.06 -9.42 -9.79
CA THR A 240 12.39 -10.75 -9.22
C THR A 240 12.34 -11.86 -10.26
N GLU A 241 13.18 -12.93 -10.05
CA GLU A 241 13.24 -14.15 -10.85
C GLU A 241 13.90 -15.26 -10.03
N PRO A 242 13.23 -16.38 -9.70
CA PRO A 242 11.81 -16.64 -9.84
C PRO A 242 10.94 -15.77 -8.91
N SER A 243 9.66 -15.64 -9.28
CA SER A 243 8.66 -14.90 -8.51
C SER A 243 7.51 -15.80 -8.09
N LEU A 244 6.99 -15.58 -6.89
CA LEU A 244 5.85 -16.27 -6.32
C LEU A 244 4.88 -15.29 -5.66
N GLU A 245 3.65 -15.70 -5.55
CA GLU A 245 2.64 -15.12 -4.65
C GLU A 245 2.27 -16.13 -3.58
N MET A 246 2.05 -15.64 -2.36
CA MET A 246 1.49 -16.44 -1.28
C MET A 246 0.03 -16.06 -1.05
N GLU A 247 -0.85 -17.05 -1.13
CA GLU A 247 -2.26 -16.90 -0.75
C GLU A 247 -2.57 -17.69 0.51
N ILE A 248 -3.51 -17.18 1.30
CA ILE A 248 -4.12 -17.90 2.42
C ILE A 248 -5.60 -18.18 2.14
N TYR A 249 -6.11 -19.29 2.65
CA TYR A 249 -7.56 -19.57 2.61
C TYR A 249 -8.23 -18.93 3.80
N PHE A 250 -9.12 -17.96 3.55
CA PHE A 250 -9.77 -17.20 4.60
C PHE A 250 -11.24 -16.91 4.24
N ASN A 251 -12.16 -17.19 5.17
CA ASN A 251 -13.61 -16.95 4.99
C ASN A 251 -14.23 -17.58 3.71
N GLY A 252 -13.67 -18.68 3.21
CA GLY A 252 -14.23 -19.41 2.07
C GLY A 252 -13.55 -19.11 0.73
N GLU A 253 -12.53 -18.24 0.69
CA GLU A 253 -11.83 -17.87 -0.53
C GLU A 253 -10.31 -17.81 -0.33
N TRP A 254 -9.56 -17.88 -1.44
CA TRP A 254 -8.12 -17.67 -1.46
C TRP A 254 -7.81 -16.17 -1.60
N VAL A 255 -7.01 -15.66 -0.69
CA VAL A 255 -6.64 -14.25 -0.63
C VAL A 255 -5.12 -14.13 -0.75
N GLU A 256 -4.66 -13.40 -1.76
CA GLU A 256 -3.25 -13.05 -1.94
C GLU A 256 -2.77 -12.18 -0.77
N MET A 257 -1.64 -12.54 -0.18
CA MET A 257 -1.06 -11.83 0.96
C MET A 257 0.25 -11.13 0.62
N PHE A 258 1.09 -11.78 -0.20
CA PHE A 258 2.43 -11.30 -0.55
C PHE A 258 2.77 -11.64 -1.99
N GLY A 259 3.39 -10.68 -2.69
CA GLY A 259 4.24 -10.97 -3.84
C GLY A 259 5.69 -11.08 -3.38
N CYS A 260 6.46 -12.02 -3.91
CA CYS A 260 7.84 -12.24 -3.48
C CYS A 260 8.69 -12.93 -4.54
N GLY A 261 9.99 -12.98 -4.32
CA GLY A 261 10.90 -13.70 -5.21
C GLY A 261 12.38 -13.40 -4.93
N ILE A 262 13.22 -13.91 -5.81
CA ILE A 262 14.65 -13.64 -5.80
C ILE A 262 14.92 -12.36 -6.58
N LEU A 263 15.55 -11.37 -5.97
CA LEU A 263 15.94 -10.14 -6.65
C LEU A 263 16.87 -10.44 -7.83
N ARG A 264 16.56 -9.83 -8.98
CA ARG A 264 17.42 -9.98 -10.17
C ARG A 264 18.81 -9.42 -9.90
N LYS A 265 19.83 -10.02 -10.51
CA LYS A 265 21.23 -9.59 -10.35
C LYS A 265 21.47 -8.15 -10.75
N GLU A 266 20.78 -7.70 -11.79
CA GLU A 266 20.85 -6.33 -12.27
C GLU A 266 20.37 -5.34 -11.19
N ILE A 267 19.32 -5.69 -10.46
CA ILE A 267 18.80 -4.90 -9.32
C ILE A 267 19.85 -4.87 -8.20
N MET A 268 20.37 -6.04 -7.81
CA MET A 268 21.41 -6.14 -6.78
C MET A 268 22.64 -5.30 -7.13
N LYS A 269 23.06 -5.32 -8.38
CA LYS A 269 24.14 -4.47 -8.89
C LYS A 269 23.80 -2.99 -8.84
N ASN A 270 22.60 -2.60 -9.24
CA ASN A 270 22.10 -1.21 -9.17
C ASN A 270 22.13 -0.69 -7.73
N PHE A 271 21.90 -1.56 -6.76
CA PHE A 271 21.94 -1.25 -5.32
C PHE A 271 23.32 -1.38 -4.69
N GLY A 272 24.37 -1.61 -5.50
CA GLY A 272 25.77 -1.65 -5.04
C GLY A 272 26.15 -2.93 -4.30
N ARG A 273 25.41 -4.03 -4.52
CA ARG A 273 25.72 -5.35 -3.96
C ARG A 273 26.74 -6.08 -4.83
N HIS A 274 27.40 -7.08 -4.23
CA HIS A 274 28.36 -7.93 -4.94
C HIS A 274 27.62 -8.87 -5.92
N GLU A 275 28.25 -9.23 -7.04
CA GLU A 275 27.66 -10.10 -8.07
C GLU A 275 27.32 -11.53 -7.60
N ASP A 276 28.00 -12.01 -6.55
CA ASP A 276 27.76 -13.32 -5.91
C ASP A 276 26.67 -13.28 -4.84
N ASP A 277 26.19 -12.09 -4.45
CA ASP A 277 25.14 -11.95 -3.47
C ASP A 277 23.78 -12.34 -4.08
N ILE A 278 22.97 -13.03 -3.29
CA ILE A 278 21.60 -13.41 -3.65
C ILE A 278 20.66 -12.87 -2.57
N ALA A 279 19.56 -12.26 -2.97
CA ALA A 279 18.57 -11.78 -2.02
C ALA A 279 17.17 -12.25 -2.40
N TRP A 280 16.36 -12.52 -1.40
CA TRP A 280 14.92 -12.56 -1.59
C TRP A 280 14.29 -11.25 -1.15
N ALA A 281 13.19 -10.88 -1.82
CA ALA A 281 12.35 -9.75 -1.47
C ALA A 281 10.89 -10.16 -1.43
N SER A 282 10.09 -9.49 -0.60
CA SER A 282 8.65 -9.70 -0.53
C SER A 282 7.91 -8.47 -0.06
N GLY A 283 6.82 -8.13 -0.75
CA GLY A 283 5.95 -7.00 -0.43
C GLY A 283 4.50 -7.40 -0.20
N GLY A 284 3.85 -6.75 0.76
CA GLY A 284 2.42 -6.96 1.05
C GLY A 284 1.76 -5.73 1.68
N GLY A 285 0.46 -5.54 1.38
CA GLY A 285 -0.34 -4.43 1.91
C GLY A 285 -0.75 -4.68 3.36
N LEU A 286 -0.50 -3.73 4.26
CA LEU A 286 -0.91 -3.83 5.68
C LEU A 286 -2.43 -3.83 5.84
N GLU A 287 -3.14 -3.09 4.98
CA GLU A 287 -4.60 -3.04 4.98
C GLU A 287 -5.22 -4.40 4.80
N ARG A 288 -4.71 -5.22 3.87
CA ARG A 288 -5.22 -6.56 3.60
C ARG A 288 -5.16 -7.44 4.84
N PHE A 289 -4.01 -7.42 5.55
CA PHE A 289 -3.88 -8.13 6.83
C PHE A 289 -4.82 -7.60 7.90
N ALA A 290 -4.92 -6.28 8.02
CA ALA A 290 -5.77 -5.65 9.01
C ALA A 290 -7.26 -5.92 8.72
N MET A 291 -7.70 -5.84 7.47
CA MET A 291 -9.08 -6.15 7.08
C MET A 291 -9.47 -7.59 7.48
N LEU A 292 -8.63 -8.57 7.15
CA LEU A 292 -8.88 -9.97 7.50
C LEU A 292 -8.85 -10.21 9.01
N LEU A 293 -7.80 -9.71 9.68
CA LEU A 293 -7.54 -10.01 11.08
C LEU A 293 -8.53 -9.33 12.01
N PHE A 294 -8.86 -8.06 11.76
CA PHE A 294 -9.81 -7.29 12.57
C PHE A 294 -11.26 -7.42 12.05
N GLY A 295 -11.48 -7.96 10.84
CA GLY A 295 -12.79 -8.04 10.21
C GLY A 295 -13.33 -6.69 9.79
N ILE A 296 -12.46 -5.80 9.30
CA ILE A 296 -12.82 -4.48 8.79
C ILE A 296 -13.28 -4.65 7.34
N PRO A 297 -14.53 -4.29 7.01
CA PRO A 297 -15.11 -4.61 5.71
C PRO A 297 -14.80 -3.61 4.60
N ASP A 298 -14.26 -2.44 4.93
CA ASP A 298 -14.08 -1.33 3.99
C ASP A 298 -12.81 -0.55 4.33
N ILE A 299 -11.92 -0.43 3.34
CA ILE A 299 -10.60 0.21 3.48
C ILE A 299 -10.70 1.69 3.90
N ARG A 300 -11.80 2.38 3.55
CA ARG A 300 -12.03 3.77 3.95
C ARG A 300 -12.10 3.95 5.47
N LEU A 301 -12.48 2.90 6.20
CA LEU A 301 -12.54 2.93 7.66
C LEU A 301 -11.19 3.23 8.31
N PHE A 302 -10.07 2.81 7.70
CA PHE A 302 -8.74 3.14 8.23
C PHE A 302 -8.46 4.64 8.25
N TRP A 303 -9.12 5.41 7.38
CA TRP A 303 -8.98 6.86 7.26
C TRP A 303 -10.01 7.63 8.07
N SER A 304 -10.97 6.93 8.70
CA SER A 304 -12.01 7.55 9.53
C SER A 304 -11.40 8.19 10.80
N LYS A 305 -11.86 9.39 11.08
CA LYS A 305 -11.57 10.12 12.33
C LYS A 305 -12.66 9.88 13.39
N ASP A 306 -13.64 9.03 13.10
CA ASP A 306 -14.75 8.75 14.01
C ASP A 306 -14.26 7.99 15.25
N SER A 307 -14.52 8.55 16.41
CA SER A 307 -14.14 7.95 17.68
C SER A 307 -14.79 6.58 17.93
N ARG A 308 -15.96 6.30 17.33
CA ARG A 308 -16.63 5.00 17.40
C ARG A 308 -15.86 3.91 16.69
N PHE A 309 -15.05 4.26 15.66
CA PHE A 309 -14.10 3.37 15.03
C PHE A 309 -12.81 3.26 15.84
N LEU A 310 -12.16 4.40 16.08
CA LEU A 310 -10.83 4.45 16.66
C LEU A 310 -10.75 3.86 18.07
N ASN A 311 -11.79 4.05 18.89
CA ASN A 311 -11.82 3.57 20.27
C ASN A 311 -11.97 2.05 20.41
N GLN A 312 -12.24 1.32 19.31
CA GLN A 312 -12.31 -0.15 19.34
C GLN A 312 -10.95 -0.82 19.42
N PHE A 313 -9.87 -0.11 19.05
CA PHE A 313 -8.55 -0.69 18.91
C PHE A 313 -7.60 -0.21 20.00
N LYS A 314 -6.74 -1.11 20.46
CA LYS A 314 -5.72 -0.84 21.48
C LYS A 314 -4.41 -1.50 21.10
N ALA A 315 -3.31 -0.80 21.34
CA ALA A 315 -1.96 -1.27 21.06
C ALA A 315 -1.72 -2.71 21.58
N GLY A 316 -1.22 -3.57 20.71
CA GLY A 316 -0.91 -4.95 21.03
C GLY A 316 -2.10 -5.90 21.18
N GLN A 317 -3.34 -5.44 20.90
CA GLN A 317 -4.55 -6.28 20.97
C GLN A 317 -5.19 -6.43 19.59
N ILE A 318 -5.64 -7.64 19.29
CA ILE A 318 -6.40 -7.93 18.07
C ILE A 318 -7.86 -8.11 18.47
N ASN A 319 -8.66 -7.07 18.23
CA ASN A 319 -10.09 -7.06 18.51
C ASN A 319 -10.86 -7.06 17.20
N LYS A 320 -11.88 -7.91 17.07
CA LYS A 320 -12.75 -7.87 15.90
C LYS A 320 -13.55 -6.55 15.87
N PHE A 321 -13.53 -5.90 14.72
CA PHE A 321 -14.32 -4.71 14.45
C PHE A 321 -15.81 -4.95 14.69
N GLN A 322 -16.45 -4.05 15.41
CA GLN A 322 -17.89 -4.05 15.63
C GLN A 322 -18.54 -2.91 14.83
N PRO A 323 -19.38 -3.22 13.88
CA PRO A 323 -20.12 -2.18 13.14
C PRO A 323 -20.94 -1.32 14.09
N PHE A 324 -20.70 -0.01 14.07
CA PHE A 324 -21.41 0.94 14.91
C PHE A 324 -22.63 1.54 14.23
N SER A 325 -22.76 1.39 12.92
CA SER A 325 -23.96 1.78 12.16
C SER A 325 -23.99 1.13 10.77
N LYS A 326 -25.20 0.96 10.22
CA LYS A 326 -25.46 0.55 8.85
C LYS A 326 -26.24 1.66 8.15
N TYR A 327 -25.52 2.62 7.56
CA TYR A 327 -26.16 3.63 6.74
C TYR A 327 -26.46 3.08 5.34
N PRO A 328 -27.65 3.38 4.76
CA PRO A 328 -27.99 2.88 3.43
C PRO A 328 -27.10 3.50 2.37
N SER A 329 -26.74 2.73 1.36
CA SER A 329 -26.16 3.25 0.13
C SER A 329 -27.25 3.74 -0.83
N CYS A 330 -26.87 4.64 -1.72
CA CYS A 330 -27.67 5.08 -2.86
C CYS A 330 -26.77 5.10 -4.08
N TYR A 331 -27.31 4.76 -5.25
CA TYR A 331 -26.51 4.82 -6.47
C TYR A 331 -27.08 5.80 -7.49
N LYS A 332 -26.20 6.31 -8.35
CA LYS A 332 -26.54 7.08 -9.55
C LYS A 332 -25.69 6.60 -10.70
N ASP A 333 -26.28 6.58 -11.88
CA ASP A 333 -25.60 6.20 -13.11
C ASP A 333 -25.19 7.44 -13.90
N ILE A 334 -24.05 7.35 -14.59
CA ILE A 334 -23.58 8.34 -15.55
C ILE A 334 -23.16 7.65 -16.83
N SER A 335 -23.69 8.08 -17.94
CA SER A 335 -23.31 7.57 -19.27
C SER A 335 -22.76 8.68 -20.13
N PHE A 336 -21.74 8.36 -20.90
CA PHE A 336 -21.12 9.32 -21.84
C PHE A 336 -20.55 8.60 -23.08
N TRP A 337 -20.43 9.36 -24.17
CA TRP A 337 -19.79 8.91 -25.40
C TRP A 337 -18.28 9.10 -25.33
N ILE A 338 -17.54 8.03 -25.62
CA ILE A 338 -16.09 8.06 -25.71
C ILE A 338 -15.73 8.41 -27.15
N GLN A 339 -14.89 9.41 -27.34
CA GLN A 339 -14.48 9.88 -28.66
C GLN A 339 -13.41 8.96 -29.26
N ASP A 340 -12.46 8.51 -28.44
CA ASP A 340 -11.34 7.66 -28.84
C ASP A 340 -11.07 6.60 -27.76
N MET A 341 -11.36 5.34 -28.06
CA MET A 341 -11.14 4.20 -27.16
C MET A 341 -9.66 3.90 -26.92
N THR A 342 -8.76 4.37 -27.80
CA THR A 342 -7.32 4.11 -27.64
C THR A 342 -6.67 4.98 -26.56
N THR A 343 -7.31 6.10 -26.23
CA THR A 343 -6.85 7.05 -25.21
C THR A 343 -7.72 7.04 -23.93
N PHE A 344 -8.77 6.21 -23.95
CA PHE A 344 -9.67 6.12 -22.81
C PHE A 344 -9.05 5.31 -21.67
N GLU A 345 -8.97 5.91 -20.47
CA GLU A 345 -8.52 5.26 -19.24
C GLU A 345 -9.61 5.38 -18.16
N GLU A 346 -10.06 4.26 -17.61
CA GLU A 346 -11.10 4.25 -16.56
C GLU A 346 -10.65 4.97 -15.29
N ASN A 347 -9.36 4.89 -14.97
CA ASN A 347 -8.78 5.57 -13.81
C ASN A 347 -8.93 7.10 -13.85
N ASP A 348 -9.09 7.71 -15.03
CA ASP A 348 -9.40 9.15 -15.12
C ASP A 348 -10.81 9.47 -14.64
N ILE A 349 -11.77 8.55 -14.88
CA ILE A 349 -13.12 8.66 -14.33
C ILE A 349 -13.09 8.48 -12.82
N TYR A 350 -12.41 7.43 -12.32
CA TYR A 350 -12.28 7.16 -10.89
C TYR A 350 -11.66 8.34 -10.14
N GLU A 351 -10.65 9.00 -10.72
CA GLU A 351 -10.00 10.14 -10.09
C GLU A 351 -10.93 11.35 -9.98
N ILE A 352 -11.71 11.67 -11.02
CA ILE A 352 -12.71 12.75 -10.96
C ILE A 352 -13.74 12.45 -9.89
N VAL A 353 -14.26 11.22 -9.86
CA VAL A 353 -15.24 10.80 -8.86
C VAL A 353 -14.68 10.88 -7.46
N ARG A 354 -13.43 10.46 -7.26
CA ARG A 354 -12.71 10.52 -5.98
C ARG A 354 -12.45 11.94 -5.53
N GLU A 355 -12.03 12.82 -6.43
CA GLU A 355 -11.75 14.22 -6.12
C GLU A 355 -13.00 14.98 -5.63
N ILE A 356 -14.16 14.72 -6.26
CA ILE A 356 -15.42 15.41 -5.96
C ILE A 356 -16.16 14.75 -4.80
N GLY A 357 -16.29 13.42 -4.83
CA GLY A 357 -17.10 12.68 -3.87
C GLY A 357 -16.36 12.26 -2.60
N GLY A 358 -15.01 12.17 -2.67
CA GLY A 358 -14.16 11.77 -1.53
C GLY A 358 -14.61 10.44 -0.93
N ASP A 359 -14.58 10.37 0.39
CA ASP A 359 -14.93 9.16 1.15
C ASP A 359 -16.43 8.83 1.17
N LEU A 360 -17.27 9.65 0.51
CA LEU A 360 -18.68 9.35 0.30
C LEU A 360 -18.93 8.38 -0.87
N ILE A 361 -17.93 8.13 -1.69
CA ILE A 361 -17.99 7.13 -2.77
C ILE A 361 -17.60 5.77 -2.22
N GLU A 362 -18.54 4.83 -2.26
CA GLU A 362 -18.31 3.45 -1.81
C GLU A 362 -17.72 2.59 -2.93
N GLN A 363 -18.23 2.78 -4.15
CA GLN A 363 -17.82 1.99 -5.31
C GLN A 363 -18.13 2.72 -6.60
N VAL A 364 -17.33 2.47 -7.62
CA VAL A 364 -17.60 2.87 -9.01
C VAL A 364 -17.34 1.68 -9.90
N GLU A 365 -18.32 1.34 -10.74
CA GLU A 365 -18.22 0.20 -11.65
C GLU A 365 -18.78 0.54 -13.04
N CYS A 366 -18.15 0.02 -14.08
CA CYS A 366 -18.70 0.09 -15.44
C CYS A 366 -19.79 -0.97 -15.60
N VAL A 367 -21.04 -0.54 -15.61
CA VAL A 367 -22.22 -1.44 -15.67
C VAL A 367 -22.74 -1.71 -17.07
N ASP A 368 -22.38 -0.86 -18.06
CA ASP A 368 -22.79 -1.05 -19.47
C ASP A 368 -21.75 -0.46 -20.42
N THR A 369 -21.54 -1.15 -21.53
CA THR A 369 -20.77 -0.66 -22.69
C THR A 369 -21.58 -0.87 -23.94
N TYR A 370 -21.89 0.23 -24.64
CA TYR A 370 -22.75 0.24 -25.83
C TYR A 370 -22.01 0.80 -27.04
N GLU A 371 -21.98 0.05 -28.14
CA GLU A 371 -21.45 0.49 -29.44
C GLU A 371 -22.58 0.85 -30.37
N ASN A 372 -22.59 2.10 -30.86
CA ASN A 372 -23.55 2.55 -31.85
C ASN A 372 -23.08 2.11 -33.26
N LYS A 373 -23.70 1.05 -33.76
CA LYS A 373 -23.34 0.46 -35.11
C LYS A 373 -23.48 1.44 -36.27
N LYS A 374 -24.26 2.53 -36.15
CA LYS A 374 -24.43 3.52 -37.22
C LYS A 374 -23.33 4.57 -37.23
N THR A 375 -22.82 4.95 -36.06
CA THR A 375 -21.84 6.03 -35.88
C THR A 375 -20.45 5.53 -35.49
N GLY A 376 -20.31 4.25 -35.11
CA GLY A 376 -19.08 3.68 -34.57
C GLY A 376 -18.67 4.20 -33.21
N LYS A 377 -19.49 5.07 -32.58
CA LYS A 377 -19.19 5.62 -31.24
C LYS A 377 -19.48 4.58 -30.16
N THR A 378 -18.58 4.48 -29.18
CA THR A 378 -18.77 3.69 -27.97
C THR A 378 -19.23 4.57 -26.81
N SER A 379 -20.21 4.10 -26.05
CA SER A 379 -20.64 4.73 -24.79
C SER A 379 -20.42 3.76 -23.65
N LYS A 380 -19.95 4.27 -22.50
CA LYS A 380 -19.88 3.52 -21.24
C LYS A 380 -20.82 4.14 -20.22
N CYS A 381 -21.36 3.28 -19.34
CA CYS A 381 -22.20 3.67 -18.22
C CYS A 381 -21.50 3.26 -16.93
N PHE A 382 -21.20 4.23 -16.08
CA PHE A 382 -20.64 3.99 -14.76
C PHE A 382 -21.70 4.18 -13.70
N ARG A 383 -21.80 3.19 -12.81
CA ARG A 383 -22.59 3.28 -11.58
C ARG A 383 -21.72 3.76 -10.46
N ILE A 384 -22.16 4.81 -9.77
CA ILE A 384 -21.50 5.39 -8.60
C ILE A 384 -22.35 5.09 -7.38
N ASN A 385 -21.84 4.30 -6.45
CA ASN A 385 -22.47 4.01 -5.17
C ASN A 385 -22.01 5.03 -4.14
N TYR A 386 -22.98 5.75 -3.56
CA TYR A 386 -22.77 6.76 -2.51
C TYR A 386 -23.13 6.18 -1.15
N ARG A 387 -22.21 6.25 -0.21
CA ARG A 387 -22.45 5.85 1.18
C ARG A 387 -21.49 6.56 2.13
N SER A 388 -22.04 7.20 3.15
CA SER A 388 -21.25 7.64 4.28
C SER A 388 -21.14 6.53 5.33
N LEU A 389 -19.94 6.36 5.90
CA LEU A 389 -19.71 5.45 7.02
C LEU A 389 -20.13 6.07 8.37
N GLU A 390 -20.45 7.36 8.40
CA GLU A 390 -20.69 8.14 9.61
C GLU A 390 -22.14 8.64 9.78
N ARG A 391 -22.88 8.83 8.67
CA ARG A 391 -24.25 9.38 8.66
C ARG A 391 -25.06 8.96 7.43
N THR A 392 -26.36 9.19 7.47
CA THR A 392 -27.22 9.08 6.27
C THR A 392 -26.99 10.26 5.34
N LEU A 393 -26.91 10.00 4.03
CA LEU A 393 -26.85 11.02 2.99
C LEU A 393 -28.26 11.43 2.54
N THR A 394 -28.44 12.71 2.25
CA THR A 394 -29.67 13.20 1.65
C THR A 394 -29.64 13.11 0.13
N ASN A 395 -30.78 13.00 -0.53
CA ASN A 395 -30.87 13.01 -1.99
C ASN A 395 -30.27 14.30 -2.59
N GLN A 396 -30.46 15.44 -1.94
CA GLN A 396 -29.93 16.71 -2.41
C GLN A 396 -28.39 16.74 -2.40
N GLU A 397 -27.74 16.20 -1.37
CA GLU A 397 -26.28 16.07 -1.31
C GLU A 397 -25.77 15.18 -2.44
N ILE A 398 -26.41 14.02 -2.64
CA ILE A 398 -26.04 13.07 -3.69
C ILE A 398 -26.21 13.70 -5.08
N ASP A 399 -27.33 14.38 -5.33
CA ASP A 399 -27.60 15.03 -6.62
C ASP A 399 -26.57 16.14 -6.88
N THR A 400 -26.17 16.92 -5.86
CA THR A 400 -25.14 17.94 -5.99
C THR A 400 -23.81 17.34 -6.40
N LEU A 401 -23.38 16.26 -5.75
CA LEU A 401 -22.12 15.54 -6.10
C LEU A 401 -22.21 14.96 -7.52
N GLN A 402 -23.32 14.31 -7.85
CA GLN A 402 -23.53 13.69 -9.16
C GLN A 402 -23.48 14.72 -10.29
N PHE A 403 -24.07 15.89 -10.12
CA PHE A 403 -24.00 16.95 -11.13
C PHE A 403 -22.59 17.52 -11.25
N ALA A 404 -21.90 17.73 -10.14
CA ALA A 404 -20.51 18.18 -10.17
C ALA A 404 -19.58 17.19 -10.90
N ILE A 405 -19.75 15.87 -10.65
CA ILE A 405 -19.01 14.81 -11.36
C ILE A 405 -19.29 14.84 -12.86
N ARG A 406 -20.57 14.98 -13.26
CA ARG A 406 -20.96 15.04 -14.68
C ARG A 406 -20.33 16.23 -15.39
N ASP A 407 -20.36 17.39 -14.74
CA ASP A 407 -19.78 18.62 -15.29
C ASP A 407 -18.27 18.49 -15.43
N GLU A 408 -17.60 17.91 -14.44
CA GLU A 408 -16.16 17.76 -14.46
C GLU A 408 -15.68 16.73 -15.52
N ILE A 409 -16.37 15.60 -15.68
CA ILE A 409 -16.11 14.64 -16.77
C ILE A 409 -16.19 15.33 -18.14
N LYS A 410 -17.23 16.16 -18.32
CA LYS A 410 -17.38 16.93 -19.57
C LYS A 410 -16.26 17.95 -19.75
N ASN A 411 -15.89 18.67 -18.69
CA ASN A 411 -14.92 19.78 -18.76
C ASN A 411 -13.48 19.28 -18.89
N LYS A 412 -13.08 18.29 -18.10
CA LYS A 412 -11.71 17.77 -18.11
C LYS A 412 -11.44 16.77 -19.22
N LEU A 413 -12.40 15.88 -19.52
CA LEU A 413 -12.20 14.78 -20.47
C LEU A 413 -12.87 15.04 -21.80
N GLY A 414 -13.72 16.07 -21.93
CA GLY A 414 -14.40 16.43 -23.15
C GLY A 414 -15.47 15.44 -23.60
N TYR A 415 -15.90 14.52 -22.71
CA TYR A 415 -16.90 13.51 -23.05
C TYR A 415 -18.31 14.10 -23.10
N GLU A 416 -19.07 13.72 -24.12
CA GLU A 416 -20.46 14.08 -24.32
C GLU A 416 -21.34 13.14 -23.47
N LEU A 417 -22.12 13.71 -22.55
CA LEU A 417 -23.05 12.92 -21.73
C LEU A 417 -24.16 12.33 -22.60
N ARG A 418 -24.56 11.11 -22.25
CA ARG A 418 -25.64 10.38 -22.92
C ARG A 418 -26.88 10.31 -22.05
#